data_4b22f265eabd9daf75a2e11498663ac9
#
_entry.id   4b22f265eabd9daf75a2e11498663ac9
#
_cell.length_a   1.000
_cell.length_b   1.000
_cell.length_c   1.000
_cell.angle_alpha   90.00
_cell.angle_beta   90.00
_cell.angle_gamma   90.00
#
_symmetry.space_group_name_H-M   'P 1'
#
loop_
_entity.id
_entity.type
_entity.pdbx_description
1 polymer ?
#
loop_
_entity_poly.entity_id
_entity_poly.type
_entity_poly.pdbx_seq_one_letter_code
_entity_poly.pdbx_strand_id
1 'polypeptide(L)'
;MTTRERCESAIRYRKNGANCAQSLLAAFVDVMGITEAQAMAMGAGLGGGVRSGNICGAVNAPVMILGCACPEMAGSKAKAAEITKEFQRRFTERFRHLNCRELLAEKELQPTDTALELAAGDHCGLLIVSAAEI
;
A
#
# COMPACT_ATOMS: atom_id res chain seq x y z
N MET A 1 -12.14 -10.01 -7.52
CA MET A 1 -11.42 -10.44 -6.28
C MET A 1 -12.03 -9.82 -5.04
N THR A 2 -12.10 -10.59 -3.98
CA THR A 2 -12.53 -10.08 -2.67
C THR A 2 -11.40 -9.29 -2.02
N THR A 3 -11.72 -8.50 -1.01
CA THR A 3 -10.72 -7.78 -0.21
C THR A 3 -9.71 -8.75 0.40
N ARG A 4 -10.18 -9.87 0.94
CA ARG A 4 -9.29 -10.89 1.51
C ARG A 4 -8.33 -11.46 0.47
N GLU A 5 -8.83 -11.77 -0.73
CA GLU A 5 -7.98 -12.27 -1.82
C GLU A 5 -6.90 -11.27 -2.20
N ARG A 6 -7.21 -9.97 -2.17
CA ARG A 6 -6.23 -8.89 -2.40
C ARG A 6 -5.15 -8.91 -1.32
N CYS A 7 -5.55 -9.03 -0.07
CA CYS A 7 -4.62 -9.10 1.05
C CYS A 7 -3.71 -10.33 0.96
N GLU A 8 -4.28 -11.48 0.62
CA GLU A 8 -3.51 -12.71 0.43
C GLU A 8 -2.52 -12.58 -0.72
N SER A 9 -2.94 -11.95 -1.81
CA SER A 9 -2.07 -11.69 -2.96
C SER A 9 -0.91 -10.77 -2.59
N ALA A 10 -1.20 -9.68 -1.90
CA ALA A 10 -0.17 -8.72 -1.49
C ALA A 10 0.90 -9.35 -0.59
N ILE A 11 0.49 -10.14 0.40
CA ILE A 11 1.45 -10.78 1.30
C ILE A 11 2.24 -11.89 0.59
N ARG A 12 1.64 -12.56 -0.38
CA ARG A 12 2.33 -13.58 -1.18
C ARG A 12 3.47 -12.94 -1.98
N TYR A 13 3.24 -11.79 -2.62
CA TYR A 13 4.29 -11.06 -3.31
C TYR A 13 5.38 -10.60 -2.34
N ARG A 14 5.00 -10.11 -1.18
CA ARG A 14 5.95 -9.69 -0.14
C ARG A 14 6.86 -10.84 0.27
N LYS A 15 6.30 -12.02 0.52
CA LYS A 15 7.05 -13.21 0.92
C LYS A 15 8.00 -13.71 -0.18
N ASN A 16 7.68 -13.40 -1.44
CA ASN A 16 8.51 -13.77 -2.59
C ASN A 16 9.55 -12.69 -2.95
N GLY A 17 9.76 -11.73 -2.07
CA GLY A 17 10.86 -10.76 -2.20
C GLY A 17 10.49 -9.39 -2.73
N ALA A 18 9.21 -9.13 -3.04
CA ALA A 18 8.77 -7.82 -3.49
C ALA A 18 8.81 -6.79 -2.35
N ASN A 19 9.08 -5.53 -2.69
CA ASN A 19 9.01 -4.45 -1.71
C ASN A 19 7.55 -4.06 -1.43
N CYS A 20 7.32 -3.13 -0.49
CA CYS A 20 5.97 -2.70 -0.10
C CYS A 20 5.14 -2.22 -1.29
N ALA A 21 5.71 -1.36 -2.11
CA ALA A 21 5.01 -0.80 -3.27
C ALA A 21 4.72 -1.86 -4.32
N GLN A 22 5.71 -2.68 -4.66
CA GLN A 22 5.56 -3.76 -5.64
C GLN A 22 4.47 -4.75 -5.22
N SER A 23 4.44 -5.11 -3.95
CA SER A 23 3.46 -6.05 -3.41
C SER A 23 2.03 -5.56 -3.59
N LEU A 24 1.80 -4.28 -3.30
CA LEU A 24 0.48 -3.67 -3.45
C LEU A 24 0.09 -3.46 -4.91
N LEU A 25 1.01 -2.94 -5.74
CA LEU A 25 0.73 -2.74 -7.16
C LEU A 25 0.39 -4.06 -7.84
N ALA A 26 1.17 -5.11 -7.57
CA ALA A 26 0.93 -6.43 -8.16
C ALA A 26 -0.41 -7.03 -7.73
N ALA A 27 -0.85 -6.77 -6.49
CA ALA A 27 -2.12 -7.28 -5.99
C ALA A 27 -3.34 -6.59 -6.63
N PHE A 28 -3.15 -5.46 -7.31
CA PHE A 28 -4.23 -4.66 -7.91
C PHE A 28 -4.07 -4.43 -9.41
N VAL A 29 -3.29 -5.27 -10.10
CA VAL A 29 -3.03 -5.08 -11.55
C VAL A 29 -4.29 -5.05 -12.40
N ASP A 30 -5.31 -5.81 -12.05
CA ASP A 30 -6.60 -5.82 -12.76
C ASP A 30 -7.32 -4.47 -12.64
N VAL A 31 -7.27 -3.85 -11.47
CA VAL A 31 -7.86 -2.51 -11.25
C VAL A 31 -7.10 -1.45 -12.04
N MET A 32 -5.78 -1.56 -12.11
CA MET A 32 -4.93 -0.60 -12.81
C MET A 32 -4.86 -0.82 -14.32
N GLY A 33 -5.23 -2.01 -14.79
CA GLY A 33 -5.12 -2.37 -16.20
C GLY A 33 -3.69 -2.54 -16.67
N ILE A 34 -2.80 -3.00 -15.79
CA ILE A 34 -1.38 -3.23 -16.10
C ILE A 34 -1.01 -4.70 -15.89
N THR A 35 0.16 -5.08 -16.38
CA THR A 35 0.69 -6.43 -16.19
C THR A 35 1.46 -6.52 -14.86
N GLU A 36 1.68 -7.74 -14.39
CA GLU A 36 2.53 -7.97 -13.21
C GLU A 36 3.94 -7.42 -13.44
N ALA A 37 4.51 -7.63 -14.62
CA ALA A 37 5.84 -7.11 -14.96
C ALA A 37 5.88 -5.58 -14.86
N GLN A 38 4.83 -4.89 -15.33
CA GLN A 38 4.73 -3.44 -15.23
C GLN A 38 4.63 -2.99 -13.77
N ALA A 39 3.83 -3.70 -12.96
CA ALA A 39 3.71 -3.42 -11.53
C ALA A 39 5.06 -3.53 -10.82
N MET A 40 5.82 -4.59 -11.10
CA MET A 40 7.13 -4.80 -10.52
C MET A 40 8.12 -3.71 -10.93
N ALA A 41 8.09 -3.31 -12.20
CA ALA A 41 8.96 -2.24 -12.71
C ALA A 41 8.61 -0.88 -12.09
N MET A 42 7.31 -0.54 -12.05
CA MET A 42 6.84 0.73 -11.51
C MET A 42 7.13 0.88 -10.02
N GLY A 43 6.99 -0.21 -9.27
CA GLY A 43 7.19 -0.21 -7.82
C GLY A 43 8.64 -0.37 -7.39
N ALA A 44 9.55 -0.72 -8.30
CA ALA A 44 10.91 -1.11 -7.93
C ALA A 44 11.66 -0.05 -7.11
N GLY A 45 11.51 1.22 -7.45
CA GLY A 45 12.18 2.32 -6.75
C GLY A 45 11.40 2.92 -5.59
N LEU A 46 10.17 2.48 -5.36
CA LEU A 46 9.28 3.11 -4.37
C LEU A 46 9.40 2.52 -2.96
N GLY A 47 10.05 1.37 -2.81
CA GLY A 47 10.25 0.75 -1.51
C GLY A 47 11.15 1.58 -0.61
N GLY A 48 11.01 1.41 0.72
CA GLY A 48 11.81 2.17 1.67
C GLY A 48 11.53 3.67 1.63
N GLY A 49 10.29 4.07 1.32
CA GLY A 49 9.92 5.47 1.20
C GLY A 49 10.67 6.18 0.08
N VAL A 50 10.68 5.57 -1.11
CA VAL A 50 11.45 5.99 -2.29
C VAL A 50 12.95 5.98 -1.97
N ARG A 51 13.38 4.96 -1.21
CA ARG A 51 14.77 4.75 -0.77
C ARG A 51 15.35 5.88 0.06
N SER A 52 14.50 6.76 0.60
CA SER A 52 14.94 7.92 1.38
C SER A 52 14.24 8.04 2.75
N GLY A 53 13.50 7.00 3.15
CA GLY A 53 12.78 7.01 4.41
C GLY A 53 11.57 7.93 4.44
N ASN A 54 11.15 8.43 3.27
CA ASN A 54 9.98 9.30 3.13
C ASN A 54 8.69 8.46 3.01
N ILE A 55 7.73 8.88 2.19
CA ILE A 55 6.42 8.24 2.14
C ILE A 55 6.55 6.73 1.87
N CYS A 56 6.02 5.92 2.79
CA CYS A 56 6.08 4.47 2.73
C CYS A 56 5.39 3.91 1.49
N GLY A 57 5.92 2.81 0.94
CA GLY A 57 5.31 2.09 -0.18
C GLY A 57 3.89 1.64 0.10
N ALA A 58 3.55 1.34 1.36
CA ALA A 58 2.20 1.01 1.79
C ALA A 58 1.25 2.21 1.73
N VAL A 59 1.76 3.40 1.48
CA VAL A 59 0.98 4.62 1.29
C VAL A 59 1.09 5.10 -0.16
N ASN A 60 2.30 5.19 -0.73
CA ASN A 60 2.48 5.74 -2.08
C ASN A 60 1.87 4.88 -3.18
N ALA A 61 1.94 3.56 -3.08
CA ALA A 61 1.35 2.66 -4.06
C ALA A 61 -0.18 2.67 -4.06
N PRO A 62 -0.87 2.61 -2.90
CA PRO A 62 -2.32 2.73 -2.87
C PRO A 62 -2.86 4.02 -3.49
N VAL A 63 -2.16 5.13 -3.34
CA VAL A 63 -2.55 6.40 -3.96
C VAL A 63 -2.58 6.26 -5.49
N MET A 64 -1.60 5.57 -6.06
CA MET A 64 -1.54 5.29 -7.50
C MET A 64 -2.68 4.35 -7.93
N ILE A 65 -2.95 3.32 -7.13
CA ILE A 65 -4.04 2.37 -7.40
C ILE A 65 -5.39 3.10 -7.37
N LEU A 66 -5.60 3.98 -6.41
CA LEU A 66 -6.82 4.77 -6.30
C LEU A 66 -7.00 5.68 -7.51
N GLY A 67 -5.93 6.24 -8.05
CA GLY A 67 -5.97 7.05 -9.26
C GLY A 67 -6.53 6.29 -10.45
N CYS A 68 -6.21 5.00 -10.55
CA CYS A 68 -6.74 4.12 -11.60
C CYS A 68 -8.18 3.69 -11.31
N ALA A 69 -8.51 3.44 -10.03
CA ALA A 69 -9.84 2.99 -9.62
C ALA A 69 -10.88 4.12 -9.63
N CYS A 70 -10.44 5.36 -9.44
CA CYS A 70 -11.31 6.54 -9.33
C CYS A 70 -10.97 7.52 -10.46
N PRO A 71 -11.60 7.38 -11.66
CA PRO A 71 -11.28 8.21 -12.83
C PRO A 71 -11.39 9.72 -12.58
N GLU A 72 -12.25 10.15 -11.65
CA GLU A 72 -12.40 11.55 -11.29
C GLU A 72 -11.15 12.19 -10.71
N MET A 73 -10.22 11.38 -10.18
CA MET A 73 -8.96 11.92 -9.66
C MET A 73 -8.10 12.52 -10.77
N ALA A 74 -8.06 11.90 -11.94
CA ALA A 74 -7.28 12.40 -13.07
C ALA A 74 -7.85 13.70 -13.62
N GLY A 75 -9.16 13.88 -13.54
CA GLY A 75 -9.85 15.04 -14.09
C GLY A 75 -9.99 16.22 -13.13
N SER A 76 -9.63 16.06 -11.85
CA SER A 76 -9.83 17.08 -10.84
C SER A 76 -8.78 17.02 -9.75
N LYS A 77 -8.01 18.09 -9.60
CA LYS A 77 -7.02 18.19 -8.52
C LYS A 77 -7.69 18.18 -7.15
N ALA A 78 -8.88 18.75 -7.03
CA ALA A 78 -9.64 18.78 -5.78
C ALA A 78 -10.08 17.37 -5.38
N LYS A 79 -10.58 16.57 -6.32
CA LYS A 79 -10.98 15.19 -6.06
C LYS A 79 -9.77 14.32 -5.76
N ALA A 80 -8.66 14.51 -6.46
CA ALA A 80 -7.43 13.79 -6.19
C ALA A 80 -6.95 14.05 -4.77
N ALA A 81 -6.96 15.31 -4.33
CA ALA A 81 -6.56 15.68 -2.98
C ALA A 81 -7.50 15.08 -1.93
N GLU A 82 -8.81 15.14 -2.17
CA GLU A 82 -9.83 14.61 -1.25
C GLU A 82 -9.66 13.11 -1.02
N ILE A 83 -9.57 12.33 -2.08
CA ILE A 83 -9.47 10.87 -2.00
C ILE A 83 -8.11 10.45 -1.40
N THR A 84 -7.04 11.09 -1.82
CA THR A 84 -5.70 10.80 -1.29
C THR A 84 -5.62 11.08 0.21
N LYS A 85 -6.14 12.22 0.65
CA LYS A 85 -6.15 12.59 2.07
C LYS A 85 -7.02 11.66 2.90
N GLU A 86 -8.14 11.19 2.34
CA GLU A 86 -9.00 10.23 3.04
C GLU A 86 -8.29 8.90 3.27
N PHE A 87 -7.57 8.40 2.26
CA PHE A 87 -6.75 7.19 2.43
C PHE A 87 -5.68 7.41 3.52
N GLN A 88 -4.97 8.53 3.45
CA GLN A 88 -3.93 8.85 4.43
C GLN A 88 -4.51 8.98 5.84
N ARG A 89 -5.70 9.56 5.97
CA ARG A 89 -6.39 9.68 7.24
C ARG A 89 -6.66 8.30 7.86
N ARG A 90 -7.21 7.38 7.07
CA ARG A 90 -7.49 6.01 7.53
C ARG A 90 -6.20 5.26 7.89
N PHE A 91 -5.16 5.45 7.12
CA PHE A 91 -3.88 4.83 7.39
C PHE A 91 -3.26 5.37 8.68
N THR A 92 -3.26 6.69 8.89
CA THR A 92 -2.66 7.30 10.08
C THR A 92 -3.47 7.05 11.36
N GLU A 93 -4.77 6.77 11.27
CA GLU A 93 -5.55 6.34 12.42
C GLU A 93 -4.97 5.07 13.03
N ARG A 94 -4.41 4.18 12.21
CA ARG A 94 -3.84 2.92 12.66
C ARG A 94 -2.35 2.97 12.94
N PHE A 95 -1.62 3.73 12.14
CA PHE A 95 -0.14 3.69 12.16
C PHE A 95 0.53 5.00 12.53
N ARG A 96 -0.21 6.08 12.68
CA ARG A 96 0.23 7.42 13.10
C ARG A 96 1.12 8.17 12.13
N HIS A 97 1.87 7.46 11.27
CA HIS A 97 2.89 8.03 10.40
C HIS A 97 2.65 7.65 8.95
N LEU A 98 3.21 8.42 8.02
CA LEU A 98 3.21 8.13 6.59
C LEU A 98 4.61 7.77 6.09
N ASN A 99 5.65 8.22 6.78
CA ASN A 99 7.03 8.04 6.35
C ASN A 99 7.59 6.70 6.78
N CYS A 100 8.30 6.04 5.87
CA CYS A 100 8.92 4.73 6.11
C CYS A 100 9.80 4.74 7.36
N ARG A 101 10.62 5.78 7.53
CA ARG A 101 11.53 5.91 8.68
C ARG A 101 10.79 5.85 10.01
N GLU A 102 9.71 6.62 10.13
CA GLU A 102 8.90 6.67 11.35
C GLU A 102 8.10 5.40 11.56
N LEU A 103 7.55 4.82 10.47
CA LEU A 103 6.79 3.57 10.54
C LEU A 103 7.66 2.40 10.98
N LEU A 104 8.90 2.33 10.50
CA LEU A 104 9.83 1.27 10.93
C LEU A 104 10.21 1.39 12.40
N ALA A 105 10.22 2.61 12.95
CA ALA A 105 10.53 2.86 14.34
C ALA A 105 9.32 2.69 15.28
N GLU A 106 8.10 2.73 14.75
CA GLU A 106 6.87 2.63 15.53
C GLU A 106 6.65 1.22 16.04
N LYS A 107 6.50 1.08 17.36
CA LYS A 107 6.30 -0.22 18.00
C LYS A 107 4.84 -0.52 18.32
N GLU A 108 4.00 0.51 18.39
CA GLU A 108 2.58 0.37 18.73
C GLU A 108 1.70 0.49 17.50
N LEU A 109 1.82 -0.47 16.59
CA LEU A 109 0.99 -0.53 15.41
C LEU A 109 -0.41 -1.05 15.75
N GLN A 110 -1.42 -0.56 15.04
CA GLN A 110 -2.79 -1.07 15.13
C GLN A 110 -3.21 -1.66 13.77
N PRO A 111 -2.62 -2.81 13.37
CA PRO A 111 -2.95 -3.43 12.10
C PRO A 111 -4.39 -3.96 12.10
N THR A 112 -4.92 -4.20 10.92
CA THR A 112 -6.23 -4.83 10.77
C THR A 112 -6.16 -6.29 11.24
N ASP A 113 -7.33 -6.87 11.55
CA ASP A 113 -7.38 -8.28 11.95
C ASP A 113 -6.86 -9.20 10.85
N THR A 114 -7.18 -8.90 9.59
CA THR A 114 -6.67 -9.65 8.44
C THR A 114 -5.14 -9.59 8.37
N ALA A 115 -4.55 -8.43 8.65
CA ALA A 115 -3.10 -8.27 8.67
C ALA A 115 -2.46 -9.12 9.78
N LEU A 116 -3.06 -9.13 10.96
CA LEU A 116 -2.56 -9.98 12.06
C LEU A 116 -2.60 -11.45 11.71
N GLU A 117 -3.62 -11.89 10.99
CA GLU A 117 -3.74 -13.27 10.54
C GLU A 117 -2.71 -13.63 9.47
N LEU A 118 -2.55 -12.78 8.45
CA LEU A 118 -1.74 -13.10 7.28
C LEU A 118 -0.25 -12.73 7.40
N ALA A 119 0.08 -11.76 8.22
CA ALA A 119 1.42 -11.16 8.26
C ALA A 119 2.00 -11.02 9.68
N ALA A 120 1.54 -11.83 10.63
CA ALA A 120 2.07 -11.80 12.00
C ALA A 120 3.59 -11.99 11.98
N GLY A 121 4.32 -11.13 12.71
CA GLY A 121 5.77 -11.19 12.77
C GLY A 121 6.52 -10.47 11.64
N ASP A 122 5.80 -9.97 10.62
CA ASP A 122 6.39 -9.19 9.53
C ASP A 122 5.90 -7.74 9.64
N HIS A 123 6.73 -6.85 10.15
CA HIS A 123 6.37 -5.44 10.37
C HIS A 123 5.86 -4.77 9.11
N CYS A 124 6.61 -4.85 8.01
CA CYS A 124 6.20 -4.28 6.73
C CYS A 124 4.99 -5.01 6.15
N GLY A 125 4.92 -6.33 6.35
CA GLY A 125 3.76 -7.12 5.93
C GLY A 125 2.46 -6.67 6.59
N LEU A 126 2.50 -6.31 7.87
CA LEU A 126 1.34 -5.77 8.58
C LEU A 126 0.86 -4.47 7.93
N LEU A 127 1.79 -3.60 7.55
CA LEU A 127 1.46 -2.34 6.87
C LEU A 127 0.87 -2.60 5.48
N ILE A 128 1.46 -3.53 4.72
CA ILE A 128 1.03 -3.89 3.37
C ILE A 128 -0.39 -4.44 3.38
N VAL A 129 -0.67 -5.43 4.22
CA VAL A 129 -1.99 -6.07 4.28
C VAL A 129 -3.04 -5.07 4.77
N SER A 130 -2.73 -4.29 5.79
CA SER A 130 -3.66 -3.26 6.29
C SER A 130 -3.97 -2.22 5.21
N ALA A 131 -2.97 -1.78 4.46
CA ALA A 131 -3.15 -0.84 3.36
C ALA A 131 -4.03 -1.44 2.26
N ALA A 132 -3.85 -2.71 1.93
CA ALA A 132 -4.67 -3.39 0.92
C ALA A 132 -6.14 -3.47 1.36
N GLU A 133 -6.40 -3.60 2.65
CA GLU A 133 -7.75 -3.67 3.20
C GLU A 133 -8.42 -2.30 3.28
N ILE A 134 -7.67 -1.25 3.56
CA ILE A 134 -8.18 0.12 3.62
C ILE A 134 -8.63 0.60 2.23
#